data_f6d6dc11407cee2811482e1e1c3dc9f6
#
_entry.id   f6d6dc11407cee2811482e1e1c3dc9f6
#
_cell.length_a   1.000
_cell.length_b   1.000
_cell.length_c   1.000
_cell.angle_alpha   90.00
_cell.angle_beta   90.00
_cell.angle_gamma   90.00
#
_symmetry.space_group_name_H-M   'P 1'
#
loop_
_entity.id
_entity.type
_entity.pdbx_description
1 polymer ?
#
loop_
_entity_poly.entity_id
_entity_poly.type
_entity_poly.pdbx_seq_one_letter_code
_entity_poly.pdbx_strand_id
1 'polypeptide(L)'
;MAKQIVYAENSRQAILRGVNQLADAVKVTLGPKGRNVVLEKKFGGPNITKDGVTVAKEIELKDPLENMGAQLVREVASKTSDVAGDGTTTATILAQAIFRDGVKAVAAGANPMAIKRGIEKAVAAATEEVKKLSKPVSGDMIAQVGTISANSDATIGKVIADAMKKVGKDGVITVEESKTMETAPDYVEGMQFDRGYLSPYFVTDAERMEVVLEEPYILIHEKKISNMKDLLPVLEQIARSGKPLLIIAEEVEGEALATLVVNKLRGTLNACAVKAPGFGDRRKAMLEDIGILTAGKAIMEETGIKLEGVQLSDLGRAKRITVDKDNTTIVDGAGKDKDIQGRIKQLKAQIDETTSDYDREKLQERLAKLAGGVAVIKVGAATETEMKEKKARVEDALHATRAAVEEGIVPGGGVALLRAAVALKDMKLDGDEQIGVNIVRRACEEPIRQIVANSGTEGAIVIGKVCESTDPNFGFNAQTDTYEDLVASGVIDPTKVTRTALQNAASIASLMLTTEAMIAEIPEKKPAMGGGGPGHGPEMDY
;
A
#
# COMPACT_ATOMS: atom_id res chain seq x y z
N MET A 1 -19.79 5.60 28.58
CA MET A 1 -20.73 6.19 27.62
C MET A 1 -21.86 5.21 27.33
N ALA A 2 -23.10 5.69 27.21
CA ALA A 2 -24.24 4.84 26.85
C ALA A 2 -24.13 4.46 25.37
N LYS A 3 -24.58 3.22 25.04
CA LYS A 3 -24.56 2.71 23.66
C LYS A 3 -25.98 2.56 23.14
N GLN A 4 -26.19 2.87 21.87
CA GLN A 4 -27.41 2.55 21.14
C GLN A 4 -27.22 1.24 20.38
N ILE A 5 -28.28 0.47 20.26
CA ILE A 5 -28.29 -0.78 19.52
C ILE A 5 -29.37 -0.68 18.45
N VAL A 6 -29.02 -0.95 17.20
CA VAL A 6 -29.92 -0.91 16.04
C VAL A 6 -29.90 -2.28 15.39
N TYR A 7 -31.06 -2.80 15.03
CA TYR A 7 -31.24 -4.17 14.54
C TYR A 7 -31.80 -4.21 13.11
N ALA A 8 -31.63 -5.36 12.50
CA ALA A 8 -32.28 -5.80 11.27
C ALA A 8 -32.12 -4.77 10.10
N GLU A 9 -33.22 -4.46 9.44
CA GLU A 9 -33.22 -3.59 8.26
C GLU A 9 -32.70 -2.17 8.54
N ASN A 10 -33.00 -1.59 9.70
CA ASN A 10 -32.49 -0.27 10.08
C ASN A 10 -30.97 -0.24 10.18
N SER A 11 -30.36 -1.31 10.67
CA SER A 11 -28.91 -1.51 10.71
C SER A 11 -28.34 -1.55 9.29
N ARG A 12 -28.88 -2.40 8.43
CA ARG A 12 -28.42 -2.55 7.04
C ARG A 12 -28.54 -1.26 6.22
N GLN A 13 -29.66 -0.53 6.40
CA GLN A 13 -29.88 0.76 5.71
C GLN A 13 -28.92 1.85 6.18
N ALA A 14 -28.58 1.90 7.47
CA ALA A 14 -27.58 2.84 7.98
C ALA A 14 -26.19 2.53 7.39
N ILE A 15 -25.77 1.26 7.40
CA ILE A 15 -24.52 0.83 6.74
C ILE A 15 -24.53 1.22 5.28
N LEU A 16 -25.62 0.96 4.54
CA LEU A 16 -25.72 1.24 3.10
C LEU A 16 -25.57 2.74 2.79
N ARG A 17 -26.18 3.61 3.60
CA ARG A 17 -25.99 5.06 3.43
C ARG A 17 -24.54 5.47 3.62
N GLY A 18 -23.85 4.93 4.62
CA GLY A 18 -22.43 5.19 4.84
C GLY A 18 -21.54 4.69 3.71
N VAL A 19 -21.78 3.45 3.25
CA VAL A 19 -21.12 2.85 2.08
C VAL A 19 -21.29 3.73 0.84
N ASN A 20 -22.51 4.18 0.56
CA ASN A 20 -22.80 5.01 -0.60
C ASN A 20 -22.09 6.38 -0.53
N GLN A 21 -22.12 7.06 0.63
CA GLN A 21 -21.47 8.36 0.77
C GLN A 21 -19.97 8.27 0.50
N LEU A 22 -19.28 7.25 1.02
CA LEU A 22 -17.87 7.06 0.76
C LEU A 22 -17.61 6.66 -0.70
N ALA A 23 -18.31 5.65 -1.20
CA ALA A 23 -18.08 5.14 -2.55
C ALA A 23 -18.40 6.20 -3.63
N ASP A 24 -19.43 7.01 -3.44
CA ASP A 24 -19.81 8.07 -4.38
C ASP A 24 -18.76 9.19 -4.45
N ALA A 25 -18.06 9.48 -3.35
CA ALA A 25 -16.94 10.41 -3.35
C ALA A 25 -15.68 9.81 -4.02
N VAL A 26 -15.43 8.51 -3.85
CA VAL A 26 -14.24 7.84 -4.39
C VAL A 26 -14.39 7.53 -5.89
N LYS A 27 -15.55 7.04 -6.34
CA LYS A 27 -15.76 6.56 -7.72
C LYS A 27 -15.57 7.60 -8.82
N VAL A 28 -15.66 8.90 -8.48
CA VAL A 28 -15.44 9.99 -9.46
C VAL A 28 -13.99 10.05 -9.95
N THR A 29 -13.06 9.43 -9.24
CA THR A 29 -11.64 9.40 -9.59
C THR A 29 -11.29 8.32 -10.61
N LEU A 30 -12.18 7.34 -10.85
CA LEU A 30 -11.89 6.16 -11.65
C LEU A 30 -11.72 6.46 -13.13
N GLY A 31 -10.68 5.87 -13.73
CA GLY A 31 -10.43 5.86 -15.16
C GLY A 31 -9.71 7.10 -15.69
N PRO A 32 -9.40 7.13 -17.02
CA PRO A 32 -8.61 8.19 -17.63
C PRO A 32 -9.28 9.57 -17.56
N LYS A 33 -10.61 9.62 -17.64
CA LYS A 33 -11.40 10.86 -17.50
C LYS A 33 -11.96 11.06 -16.08
N GLY A 34 -11.49 10.30 -15.10
CA GLY A 34 -11.78 10.52 -13.68
C GLY A 34 -11.29 11.90 -13.20
N ARG A 35 -11.92 12.42 -12.15
CA ARG A 35 -11.69 13.79 -11.64
C ARG A 35 -11.03 13.78 -10.29
N ASN A 36 -10.34 14.86 -9.96
CA ASN A 36 -9.75 15.07 -8.66
C ASN A 36 -10.81 15.36 -7.59
N VAL A 37 -10.49 14.96 -6.35
CA VAL A 37 -11.23 15.33 -5.15
C VAL A 37 -10.38 16.29 -4.33
N VAL A 38 -11.01 17.32 -3.77
CA VAL A 38 -10.37 18.29 -2.89
C VAL A 38 -10.66 17.91 -1.45
N LEU A 39 -9.61 17.76 -0.66
CA LEU A 39 -9.65 17.36 0.75
C LEU A 39 -9.23 18.52 1.64
N GLU A 40 -10.03 18.85 2.65
CA GLU A 40 -9.68 19.84 3.66
C GLU A 40 -8.56 19.29 4.56
N LYS A 41 -7.57 20.12 4.86
CA LYS A 41 -6.54 19.81 5.86
C LYS A 41 -6.71 20.73 7.06
N LYS A 42 -6.57 20.20 8.28
CA LYS A 42 -6.63 20.99 9.52
C LYS A 42 -5.54 22.06 9.60
N PHE A 43 -4.41 21.80 8.98
CA PHE A 43 -3.27 22.72 8.89
C PHE A 43 -2.72 22.70 7.46
N GLY A 44 -2.42 23.88 6.90
CA GLY A 44 -1.95 24.06 5.53
C GLY A 44 -3.06 24.27 4.52
N GLY A 45 -2.72 24.15 3.24
CA GLY A 45 -3.67 24.25 2.12
C GLY A 45 -4.45 22.94 1.89
N PRO A 46 -5.61 23.01 1.19
CA PRO A 46 -6.34 21.82 0.79
C PRO A 46 -5.46 20.86 -0.04
N ASN A 47 -5.67 19.58 0.13
CA ASN A 47 -5.04 18.55 -0.71
C ASN A 47 -5.94 18.24 -1.92
N ILE A 48 -5.33 18.11 -3.10
CA ILE A 48 -6.03 17.70 -4.34
C ILE A 48 -5.47 16.36 -4.77
N THR A 49 -6.32 15.35 -4.90
CA THR A 49 -5.88 13.99 -5.22
C THR A 49 -6.88 13.26 -6.11
N LYS A 50 -6.37 12.27 -6.85
CA LYS A 50 -7.15 11.26 -7.59
C LYS A 50 -7.03 9.87 -6.94
N ASP A 51 -6.16 9.72 -5.95
CA ASP A 51 -5.97 8.44 -5.27
C ASP A 51 -7.18 8.09 -4.41
N GLY A 52 -7.78 6.93 -4.70
CA GLY A 52 -8.99 6.46 -4.05
C GLY A 52 -8.81 6.13 -2.57
N VAL A 53 -7.65 5.61 -2.15
CA VAL A 53 -7.41 5.29 -0.73
C VAL A 53 -7.22 6.55 0.11
N THR A 54 -6.56 7.57 -0.43
CA THR A 54 -6.41 8.87 0.23
C THR A 54 -7.77 9.54 0.44
N VAL A 55 -8.63 9.52 -0.60
CA VAL A 55 -10.00 10.04 -0.47
C VAL A 55 -10.79 9.25 0.57
N ALA A 56 -10.72 7.92 0.54
CA ALA A 56 -11.47 7.07 1.47
C ALA A 56 -11.04 7.26 2.93
N LYS A 57 -9.75 7.51 3.19
CA LYS A 57 -9.20 7.72 4.54
C LYS A 57 -9.69 9.02 5.19
N GLU A 58 -9.95 10.07 4.39
CA GLU A 58 -10.39 11.37 4.90
C GLU A 58 -11.90 11.46 5.17
N ILE A 59 -12.68 10.47 4.73
CA ILE A 59 -14.14 10.49 4.92
C ILE A 59 -14.50 10.02 6.32
N GLU A 60 -15.07 10.94 7.09
CA GLU A 60 -15.66 10.69 8.41
C GLU A 60 -17.06 11.28 8.48
N LEU A 61 -18.06 10.45 8.80
CA LEU A 61 -19.46 10.85 8.79
C LEU A 61 -19.94 11.22 10.20
N LYS A 62 -20.86 12.17 10.28
CA LYS A 62 -21.40 12.67 11.57
C LYS A 62 -22.26 11.62 12.28
N ASP A 63 -23.02 10.81 11.53
CA ASP A 63 -23.83 9.75 12.11
C ASP A 63 -22.94 8.54 12.40
N PRO A 64 -22.80 8.09 13.66
CA PRO A 64 -21.94 6.96 14.02
C PRO A 64 -22.30 5.66 13.32
N LEU A 65 -23.59 5.43 13.02
CA LEU A 65 -24.06 4.22 12.36
C LEU A 65 -23.68 4.22 10.87
N GLU A 66 -23.87 5.36 10.20
CA GLU A 66 -23.44 5.54 8.81
C GLU A 66 -21.91 5.48 8.71
N ASN A 67 -21.22 6.10 9.68
CA ASN A 67 -19.76 6.11 9.71
C ASN A 67 -19.16 4.70 9.82
N MET A 68 -19.81 3.77 10.53
CA MET A 68 -19.36 2.37 10.57
C MET A 68 -19.40 1.74 9.17
N GLY A 69 -20.43 2.02 8.37
CA GLY A 69 -20.51 1.58 6.97
C GLY A 69 -19.38 2.17 6.11
N ALA A 70 -19.11 3.46 6.25
CA ALA A 70 -18.00 4.12 5.56
C ALA A 70 -16.64 3.52 5.98
N GLN A 71 -16.42 3.29 7.29
CA GLN A 71 -15.18 2.70 7.79
C GLN A 71 -14.93 1.29 7.25
N LEU A 72 -15.96 0.44 7.12
CA LEU A 72 -15.82 -0.90 6.54
C LEU A 72 -15.37 -0.85 5.07
N VAL A 73 -15.91 0.06 4.27
CA VAL A 73 -15.46 0.25 2.88
C VAL A 73 -14.09 0.91 2.80
N ARG A 74 -13.76 1.81 3.72
CA ARG A 74 -12.40 2.33 3.86
C ARG A 74 -11.38 1.21 4.10
N GLU A 75 -11.75 0.21 4.89
CA GLU A 75 -10.90 -0.97 5.10
C GLU A 75 -10.69 -1.77 3.81
N VAL A 76 -11.70 -1.90 2.94
CA VAL A 76 -11.56 -2.52 1.62
C VAL A 76 -10.49 -1.80 0.80
N ALA A 77 -10.56 -0.46 0.72
CA ALA A 77 -9.59 0.34 -0.02
C ALA A 77 -8.17 0.19 0.57
N SER A 78 -8.03 0.30 1.89
CA SER A 78 -6.73 0.17 2.58
C SER A 78 -6.11 -1.20 2.40
N LYS A 79 -6.87 -2.29 2.57
CA LYS A 79 -6.37 -3.66 2.35
C LYS A 79 -5.96 -3.92 0.90
N THR A 80 -6.67 -3.34 -0.05
CA THR A 80 -6.31 -3.46 -1.47
C THR A 80 -5.02 -2.71 -1.76
N SER A 81 -4.83 -1.52 -1.22
CA SER A 81 -3.57 -0.78 -1.28
C SER A 81 -2.42 -1.58 -0.65
N ASP A 82 -2.62 -2.15 0.56
CA ASP A 82 -1.59 -2.93 1.27
C ASP A 82 -1.09 -4.15 0.48
N VAL A 83 -1.98 -4.84 -0.24
CA VAL A 83 -1.67 -6.12 -0.92
C VAL A 83 -1.21 -5.91 -2.36
N ALA A 84 -1.86 -4.99 -3.08
CA ALA A 84 -1.65 -4.81 -4.52
C ALA A 84 -1.11 -3.41 -4.89
N GLY A 85 -1.12 -2.47 -3.96
CA GLY A 85 -0.62 -1.11 -4.12
C GLY A 85 -1.44 -0.21 -5.04
N ASP A 86 -2.50 -0.75 -5.66
CA ASP A 86 -3.39 -0.05 -6.59
C ASP A 86 -4.78 -0.72 -6.58
N GLY A 87 -5.75 -0.21 -7.36
CA GLY A 87 -7.09 -0.78 -7.50
C GLY A 87 -8.06 -0.43 -6.36
N THR A 88 -7.73 0.51 -5.52
CA THR A 88 -8.51 0.93 -4.34
C THR A 88 -9.89 1.45 -4.70
N THR A 89 -10.00 2.26 -5.76
CA THR A 89 -11.27 2.76 -6.30
C THR A 89 -12.13 1.64 -6.87
N THR A 90 -11.54 0.71 -7.62
CA THR A 90 -12.23 -0.47 -8.17
C THR A 90 -12.79 -1.34 -7.05
N ALA A 91 -12.00 -1.60 -6.00
CA ALA A 91 -12.43 -2.38 -4.84
C ALA A 91 -13.61 -1.71 -4.10
N THR A 92 -13.56 -0.39 -3.94
CA THR A 92 -14.62 0.41 -3.32
C THR A 92 -15.94 0.30 -4.09
N ILE A 93 -15.90 0.41 -5.43
CA ILE A 93 -17.06 0.29 -6.31
C ILE A 93 -17.65 -1.12 -6.24
N LEU A 94 -16.80 -2.14 -6.28
CA LEU A 94 -17.24 -3.54 -6.17
C LEU A 94 -17.89 -3.81 -4.81
N ALA A 95 -17.33 -3.30 -3.72
CA ALA A 95 -17.91 -3.46 -2.38
C ALA A 95 -19.29 -2.77 -2.29
N GLN A 96 -19.43 -1.55 -2.81
CA GLN A 96 -20.71 -0.85 -2.89
C GLN A 96 -21.73 -1.67 -3.67
N ALA A 97 -21.38 -2.18 -4.85
CA ALA A 97 -22.28 -2.93 -5.72
C ALA A 97 -22.76 -4.23 -5.07
N ILE A 98 -21.82 -5.02 -4.52
CA ILE A 98 -22.13 -6.29 -3.86
C ILE A 98 -23.04 -6.05 -2.65
N PHE A 99 -22.70 -5.08 -1.81
CA PHE A 99 -23.51 -4.80 -0.62
C PHE A 99 -24.88 -4.23 -0.96
N ARG A 100 -24.97 -3.26 -1.88
CA ARG A 100 -26.23 -2.65 -2.33
C ARG A 100 -27.21 -3.70 -2.86
N ASP A 101 -26.77 -4.59 -3.73
CA ASP A 101 -27.64 -5.59 -4.35
C ASP A 101 -27.93 -6.75 -3.36
N GLY A 102 -26.97 -7.05 -2.47
CA GLY A 102 -27.18 -8.00 -1.38
C GLY A 102 -28.25 -7.54 -0.37
N VAL A 103 -28.22 -6.27 0.05
CA VAL A 103 -29.26 -5.71 0.96
C VAL A 103 -30.64 -5.81 0.33
N LYS A 104 -30.80 -5.55 -0.98
CA LYS A 104 -32.08 -5.73 -1.66
C LYS A 104 -32.58 -7.18 -1.60
N ALA A 105 -31.67 -8.15 -1.79
CA ALA A 105 -32.03 -9.56 -1.76
C ALA A 105 -32.42 -10.00 -0.34
N VAL A 106 -31.69 -9.55 0.70
CA VAL A 106 -32.02 -9.84 2.10
C VAL A 106 -33.36 -9.20 2.52
N ALA A 107 -33.61 -7.95 2.10
CA ALA A 107 -34.90 -7.29 2.32
C ALA A 107 -36.05 -8.01 1.61
N ALA A 108 -35.81 -8.70 0.50
CA ALA A 108 -36.77 -9.56 -0.19
C ALA A 108 -36.95 -10.94 0.49
N GLY A 109 -36.27 -11.22 1.59
CA GLY A 109 -36.44 -12.44 2.40
C GLY A 109 -35.42 -13.55 2.11
N ALA A 110 -34.39 -13.30 1.29
CA ALA A 110 -33.34 -14.28 1.03
C ALA A 110 -32.41 -14.44 2.24
N ASN A 111 -31.89 -15.64 2.45
CA ASN A 111 -31.01 -15.96 3.58
C ASN A 111 -29.62 -15.35 3.39
N PRO A 112 -29.16 -14.39 4.25
CA PRO A 112 -27.90 -13.70 4.08
C PRO A 112 -26.69 -14.64 4.16
N MET A 113 -26.76 -15.72 4.95
CA MET A 113 -25.66 -16.70 5.05
C MET A 113 -25.55 -17.56 3.79
N ALA A 114 -26.65 -17.87 3.11
CA ALA A 114 -26.64 -18.56 1.82
C ALA A 114 -26.11 -17.64 0.72
N ILE A 115 -26.57 -16.37 0.69
CA ILE A 115 -26.04 -15.37 -0.24
C ILE A 115 -24.52 -15.23 -0.07
N LYS A 116 -24.02 -15.13 1.18
CA LYS A 116 -22.57 -15.07 1.46
C LYS A 116 -21.80 -16.24 0.85
N ARG A 117 -22.26 -17.50 1.08
CA ARG A 117 -21.62 -18.67 0.47
C ARG A 117 -21.64 -18.64 -1.06
N GLY A 118 -22.74 -18.15 -1.65
CA GLY A 118 -22.85 -17.94 -3.09
C GLY A 118 -21.85 -16.91 -3.61
N ILE A 119 -21.68 -15.78 -2.91
CA ILE A 119 -20.67 -14.75 -3.21
C ILE A 119 -19.26 -15.35 -3.15
N GLU A 120 -18.92 -16.07 -2.09
CA GLU A 120 -17.59 -16.69 -1.91
C GLU A 120 -17.25 -17.64 -3.06
N LYS A 121 -18.19 -18.52 -3.43
CA LYS A 121 -18.02 -19.45 -4.57
C LYS A 121 -17.87 -18.71 -5.91
N ALA A 122 -18.68 -17.68 -6.13
CA ALA A 122 -18.64 -16.89 -7.35
C ALA A 122 -17.33 -16.09 -7.49
N VAL A 123 -16.84 -15.51 -6.39
CA VAL A 123 -15.57 -14.77 -6.37
C VAL A 123 -14.39 -15.70 -6.63
N ALA A 124 -14.39 -16.90 -6.05
CA ALA A 124 -13.36 -17.90 -6.34
C ALA A 124 -13.33 -18.24 -7.83
N ALA A 125 -14.50 -18.52 -8.45
CA ALA A 125 -14.60 -18.82 -9.88
C ALA A 125 -14.19 -17.61 -10.74
N ALA A 126 -14.65 -16.41 -10.44
CA ALA A 126 -14.28 -15.19 -11.16
C ALA A 126 -12.78 -14.90 -11.08
N THR A 127 -12.16 -15.11 -9.91
CA THR A 127 -10.73 -14.95 -9.72
C THR A 127 -9.91 -15.91 -10.59
N GLU A 128 -10.35 -17.15 -10.70
CA GLU A 128 -9.68 -18.13 -11.57
C GLU A 128 -9.85 -17.76 -13.06
N GLU A 129 -10.99 -17.20 -13.47
CA GLU A 129 -11.14 -16.70 -14.84
C GLU A 129 -10.23 -15.49 -15.12
N VAL A 130 -10.09 -14.56 -14.16
CA VAL A 130 -9.15 -13.43 -14.29
C VAL A 130 -7.71 -13.95 -14.42
N LYS A 131 -7.32 -14.96 -13.65
CA LYS A 131 -5.98 -15.59 -13.77
C LYS A 131 -5.76 -16.27 -15.13
N LYS A 132 -6.78 -16.93 -15.70
CA LYS A 132 -6.68 -17.55 -17.04
C LYS A 132 -6.48 -16.51 -18.15
N LEU A 133 -7.00 -15.31 -17.99
CA LEU A 133 -6.79 -14.20 -18.92
C LEU A 133 -5.39 -13.58 -18.80
N SER A 134 -4.67 -13.87 -17.71
CA SER A 134 -3.37 -13.26 -17.42
C SER A 134 -2.31 -13.63 -18.45
N LYS A 135 -1.53 -12.63 -18.85
CA LYS A 135 -0.36 -12.78 -19.72
C LYS A 135 0.89 -12.27 -18.98
N PRO A 136 2.02 -12.96 -19.10
CA PRO A 136 3.27 -12.48 -18.52
C PRO A 136 3.68 -11.15 -19.15
N VAL A 137 4.27 -10.28 -18.32
CA VAL A 137 4.75 -8.96 -18.76
C VAL A 137 5.99 -9.11 -19.64
N SER A 138 5.99 -8.47 -20.79
CA SER A 138 7.11 -8.49 -21.74
C SER A 138 7.28 -7.14 -22.45
N GLY A 139 8.53 -6.81 -22.83
CA GLY A 139 8.83 -5.61 -23.62
C GLY A 139 8.36 -4.31 -22.98
N ASP A 140 7.58 -3.54 -23.73
CA ASP A 140 7.11 -2.22 -23.32
C ASP A 140 5.90 -2.25 -22.36
N MET A 141 5.37 -3.42 -22.03
CA MET A 141 4.20 -3.55 -21.15
C MET A 141 4.44 -2.97 -19.76
N ILE A 142 5.68 -2.97 -19.27
CA ILE A 142 6.05 -2.32 -18.00
C ILE A 142 5.75 -0.83 -18.07
N ALA A 143 6.19 -0.17 -19.14
CA ALA A 143 5.93 1.25 -19.36
C ALA A 143 4.43 1.53 -19.55
N GLN A 144 3.71 0.64 -20.23
CA GLN A 144 2.27 0.75 -20.44
C GLN A 144 1.49 0.67 -19.12
N VAL A 145 1.78 -0.34 -18.26
CA VAL A 145 1.17 -0.44 -16.92
C VAL A 145 1.44 0.83 -16.11
N GLY A 146 2.71 1.26 -16.05
CA GLY A 146 3.08 2.49 -15.35
C GLY A 146 2.37 3.73 -15.90
N THR A 147 2.19 3.81 -17.21
CA THR A 147 1.45 4.90 -17.86
C THR A 147 -0.03 4.90 -17.46
N ILE A 148 -0.70 3.75 -17.51
CA ILE A 148 -2.13 3.63 -17.16
C ILE A 148 -2.36 3.98 -15.69
N SER A 149 -1.57 3.40 -14.78
CA SER A 149 -1.69 3.68 -13.34
C SER A 149 -1.32 5.14 -13.01
N ALA A 150 -0.40 5.76 -13.78
CA ALA A 150 -0.07 7.18 -13.67
C ALA A 150 -1.08 8.11 -14.37
N ASN A 151 -2.34 7.72 -14.55
CA ASN A 151 -3.37 8.51 -15.25
C ASN A 151 -2.99 8.91 -16.69
N SER A 152 -2.45 7.98 -17.46
CA SER A 152 -2.00 8.15 -18.86
C SER A 152 -0.77 9.07 -19.01
N ASP A 153 0.05 9.22 -17.97
CA ASP A 153 1.32 9.94 -18.05
C ASP A 153 2.45 9.01 -18.53
N ALA A 154 2.71 9.05 -19.84
CA ALA A 154 3.75 8.22 -20.47
C ALA A 154 5.17 8.54 -19.97
N THR A 155 5.41 9.73 -19.43
CA THR A 155 6.71 10.11 -18.87
C THR A 155 7.01 9.31 -17.62
N ILE A 156 6.02 9.20 -16.72
CA ILE A 156 6.13 8.40 -15.49
C ILE A 156 6.31 6.92 -15.83
N GLY A 157 5.48 6.39 -16.75
CA GLY A 157 5.59 4.99 -17.19
C GLY A 157 6.99 4.65 -17.72
N LYS A 158 7.57 5.52 -18.53
CA LYS A 158 8.93 5.35 -19.07
C LYS A 158 10.01 5.39 -17.98
N VAL A 159 9.93 6.36 -17.07
CA VAL A 159 10.88 6.48 -15.95
C VAL A 159 10.89 5.22 -15.08
N ILE A 160 9.71 4.67 -14.78
CA ILE A 160 9.59 3.42 -14.01
C ILE A 160 10.15 2.23 -14.78
N ALA A 161 9.84 2.11 -16.07
CA ALA A 161 10.36 1.03 -16.91
C ALA A 161 11.89 1.07 -17.04
N ASP A 162 12.47 2.25 -17.24
CA ASP A 162 13.91 2.44 -17.32
C ASP A 162 14.59 2.11 -15.97
N ALA A 163 13.97 2.52 -14.85
CA ALA A 163 14.44 2.17 -13.52
C ALA A 163 14.42 0.65 -13.30
N MET A 164 13.29 -0.03 -13.58
CA MET A 164 13.17 -1.48 -13.44
C MET A 164 14.12 -2.26 -14.34
N LYS A 165 14.35 -1.78 -15.56
CA LYS A 165 15.32 -2.40 -16.47
C LYS A 165 16.75 -2.36 -15.93
N LYS A 166 17.11 -1.28 -15.23
CA LYS A 166 18.46 -1.09 -14.69
C LYS A 166 18.71 -1.83 -13.40
N VAL A 167 17.77 -1.78 -12.45
CA VAL A 167 17.91 -2.47 -11.15
C VAL A 167 17.49 -3.94 -11.19
N GLY A 168 16.76 -4.37 -12.23
CA GLY A 168 16.24 -5.73 -12.38
C GLY A 168 14.89 -5.94 -11.69
N LYS A 169 14.34 -7.16 -11.82
CA LYS A 169 13.01 -7.51 -11.27
C LYS A 169 12.94 -7.42 -9.76
N ASP A 170 14.02 -7.79 -9.09
CA ASP A 170 14.15 -7.81 -7.62
C ASP A 170 14.83 -6.54 -7.09
N GLY A 171 15.09 -5.56 -7.97
CA GLY A 171 15.74 -4.31 -7.63
C GLY A 171 14.82 -3.37 -6.86
N VAL A 172 15.42 -2.56 -6.01
CA VAL A 172 14.70 -1.59 -5.17
C VAL A 172 14.50 -0.28 -5.94
N ILE A 173 13.27 0.21 -5.97
CA ILE A 173 12.93 1.52 -6.51
C ILE A 173 12.20 2.30 -5.42
N THR A 174 12.70 3.48 -5.09
CA THR A 174 12.09 4.42 -4.14
C THR A 174 11.69 5.71 -4.84
N VAL A 175 10.77 6.46 -4.23
CA VAL A 175 10.30 7.74 -4.78
C VAL A 175 10.60 8.84 -3.78
N GLU A 176 11.30 9.88 -4.23
CA GLU A 176 11.68 11.03 -3.41
C GLU A 176 11.25 12.34 -4.05
N GLU A 177 11.07 13.36 -3.23
CA GLU A 177 10.84 14.72 -3.69
C GLU A 177 12.14 15.34 -4.22
N SER A 178 12.04 16.00 -5.37
CA SER A 178 13.15 16.75 -5.97
C SER A 178 13.06 18.23 -5.66
N LYS A 179 14.21 18.89 -5.59
CA LYS A 179 14.28 20.36 -5.57
C LYS A 179 14.22 20.97 -6.97
N THR A 180 14.26 20.15 -8.02
CA THR A 180 14.16 20.56 -9.42
C THR A 180 12.76 20.34 -9.95
N MET A 181 12.43 20.91 -11.10
CA MET A 181 11.13 20.71 -11.75
C MET A 181 11.03 19.39 -12.53
N GLU A 182 12.16 18.73 -12.78
CA GLU A 182 12.23 17.52 -13.59
C GLU A 182 12.06 16.26 -12.74
N THR A 183 11.37 15.27 -13.30
CA THR A 183 11.26 13.93 -12.72
C THR A 183 12.26 13.02 -13.44
N ALA A 184 13.22 12.48 -12.70
CA ALA A 184 14.27 11.63 -13.25
C ALA A 184 14.70 10.53 -12.25
N PRO A 185 15.11 9.34 -12.74
CA PRO A 185 15.68 8.30 -11.88
C PRO A 185 17.15 8.64 -11.58
N ASP A 186 17.51 8.50 -10.31
CA ASP A 186 18.88 8.49 -9.82
C ASP A 186 19.24 7.09 -9.32
N TYR A 187 20.49 6.67 -9.46
CA TYR A 187 20.90 5.31 -9.11
C TYR A 187 22.01 5.39 -8.07
N VAL A 188 21.75 4.79 -6.92
CA VAL A 188 22.65 4.84 -5.76
C VAL A 188 22.91 3.45 -5.21
N GLU A 189 24.00 3.31 -4.47
CA GLU A 189 24.27 2.09 -3.69
C GLU A 189 23.23 1.95 -2.58
N GLY A 190 22.71 0.75 -2.40
CA GLY A 190 21.68 0.50 -1.40
C GLY A 190 21.16 -0.93 -1.43
N MET A 191 20.33 -1.26 -0.45
CA MET A 191 19.66 -2.55 -0.41
C MET A 191 18.36 -2.50 0.38
N GLN A 192 17.47 -3.47 0.11
CA GLN A 192 16.26 -3.71 0.91
C GLN A 192 16.29 -5.13 1.49
N PHE A 193 15.76 -5.28 2.70
CA PHE A 193 15.51 -6.59 3.30
C PHE A 193 14.17 -6.64 4.03
N ASP A 194 13.60 -7.84 4.12
CA ASP A 194 12.22 -8.11 4.55
C ASP A 194 12.13 -8.13 6.08
N ARG A 195 12.34 -6.99 6.72
CA ARG A 195 12.13 -6.77 8.15
C ARG A 195 11.68 -5.35 8.36
N GLY A 196 10.50 -5.18 8.96
CA GLY A 196 9.95 -3.88 9.33
C GLY A 196 10.28 -3.48 10.76
N TYR A 197 9.73 -2.35 11.19
CA TYR A 197 9.94 -1.82 12.53
C TYR A 197 9.34 -2.73 13.62
N LEU A 198 10.03 -2.81 14.76
CA LEU A 198 9.57 -3.61 15.90
C LEU A 198 8.44 -2.96 16.69
N SER A 199 8.17 -1.68 16.47
CA SER A 199 7.10 -0.96 17.14
C SER A 199 6.55 0.16 16.26
N PRO A 200 5.20 0.28 16.15
CA PRO A 200 4.58 1.39 15.42
C PRO A 200 4.91 2.78 16.01
N TYR A 201 5.34 2.85 17.26
CA TYR A 201 5.74 4.11 17.89
C TYR A 201 7.03 4.70 17.32
N PHE A 202 7.78 3.97 16.51
CA PHE A 202 8.92 4.50 15.77
C PHE A 202 8.52 5.31 14.54
N VAL A 203 7.30 5.19 14.04
CA VAL A 203 6.78 5.85 12.84
C VAL A 203 7.01 7.37 12.92
N THR A 204 7.55 7.92 11.82
CA THR A 204 7.77 9.35 11.64
C THR A 204 6.80 9.97 10.65
N ASP A 205 6.31 9.18 9.69
CA ASP A 205 5.28 9.54 8.71
C ASP A 205 4.01 8.71 8.99
N ALA A 206 3.06 9.32 9.70
CA ALA A 206 1.83 8.64 10.09
C ALA A 206 0.87 8.40 8.90
N GLU A 207 0.97 9.17 7.83
CA GLU A 207 0.12 8.99 6.64
C GLU A 207 0.50 7.69 5.91
N ARG A 208 1.80 7.37 5.86
CA ARG A 208 2.36 6.18 5.20
C ARG A 208 2.66 5.02 6.16
N MET A 209 2.58 5.28 7.46
CA MET A 209 3.02 4.32 8.49
C MET A 209 4.49 3.89 8.29
N GLU A 210 5.36 4.84 7.98
CA GLU A 210 6.78 4.64 7.72
C GLU A 210 7.67 5.38 8.72
N VAL A 211 8.85 4.82 8.94
CA VAL A 211 9.95 5.49 9.65
C VAL A 211 10.94 5.99 8.60
N VAL A 212 11.16 7.29 8.53
CA VAL A 212 12.17 7.90 7.66
C VAL A 212 13.28 8.48 8.54
N LEU A 213 14.51 8.02 8.31
CA LEU A 213 15.71 8.47 9.02
C LEU A 213 16.68 9.10 8.01
N GLU A 214 16.99 10.37 8.18
CA GLU A 214 17.94 11.11 7.35
C GLU A 214 19.33 11.09 7.99
N GLU A 215 20.33 10.72 7.21
CA GLU A 215 21.75 10.58 7.65
C GLU A 215 21.95 9.78 8.95
N PRO A 216 21.26 8.62 9.13
CA PRO A 216 21.31 7.86 10.36
C PRO A 216 22.66 7.20 10.59
N TYR A 217 22.94 6.92 11.87
CA TYR A 217 23.86 5.87 12.27
C TYR A 217 23.14 4.52 12.27
N ILE A 218 23.88 3.44 11.98
CA ILE A 218 23.35 2.08 11.88
C ILE A 218 24.15 1.18 12.81
N LEU A 219 23.51 0.68 13.87
CA LEU A 219 24.07 -0.35 14.75
C LEU A 219 23.67 -1.72 14.20
N ILE A 220 24.66 -2.53 13.84
CA ILE A 220 24.48 -3.88 13.29
C ILE A 220 24.97 -4.88 14.34
N HIS A 221 24.05 -5.64 14.93
CA HIS A 221 24.36 -6.58 16.02
C HIS A 221 23.82 -7.98 15.73
N GLU A 222 24.65 -9.01 15.96
CA GLU A 222 24.28 -10.40 15.71
C GLU A 222 23.24 -10.93 16.70
N LYS A 223 23.39 -10.56 17.98
CA LYS A 223 22.63 -11.11 19.09
C LYS A 223 21.40 -10.25 19.43
N LYS A 224 20.58 -10.82 20.29
CA LYS A 224 19.44 -10.16 20.91
C LYS A 224 19.87 -9.05 21.87
N ILE A 225 19.11 -7.95 21.86
CA ILE A 225 19.29 -6.82 22.77
C ILE A 225 18.06 -6.71 23.66
N SER A 226 18.21 -7.06 24.93
CA SER A 226 17.11 -6.98 25.92
C SER A 226 17.45 -6.06 27.09
N ASN A 227 18.76 -5.95 27.41
CA ASN A 227 19.26 -5.16 28.53
C ASN A 227 19.63 -3.74 28.07
N MET A 228 19.07 -2.74 28.71
CA MET A 228 19.34 -1.34 28.39
C MET A 228 20.76 -0.92 28.70
N LYS A 229 21.38 -1.50 29.72
CA LYS A 229 22.75 -1.13 30.16
C LYS A 229 23.79 -1.33 29.06
N ASP A 230 23.65 -2.39 28.27
CA ASP A 230 24.58 -2.73 27.20
C ASP A 230 24.49 -1.72 26.02
N LEU A 231 23.30 -1.15 25.81
CA LEU A 231 23.04 -0.19 24.74
C LEU A 231 23.31 1.27 25.16
N LEU A 232 23.28 1.57 26.45
CA LEU A 232 23.34 2.94 26.96
C LEU A 232 24.55 3.75 26.45
N PRO A 233 25.80 3.21 26.41
CA PRO A 233 26.95 3.97 25.93
C PRO A 233 26.81 4.43 24.46
N VAL A 234 26.21 3.60 23.62
CA VAL A 234 25.93 3.92 22.21
C VAL A 234 24.86 5.00 22.11
N LEU A 235 23.76 4.87 22.87
CA LEU A 235 22.67 5.85 22.85
C LEU A 235 23.10 7.23 23.34
N GLU A 236 23.98 7.32 24.33
CA GLU A 236 24.54 8.60 24.80
C GLU A 236 25.37 9.27 23.71
N GLN A 237 26.18 8.52 22.98
CA GLN A 237 26.97 9.04 21.86
C GLN A 237 26.04 9.55 20.73
N ILE A 238 24.99 8.78 20.40
CA ILE A 238 24.01 9.16 19.39
C ILE A 238 23.23 10.41 19.81
N ALA A 239 22.75 10.48 21.06
CA ALA A 239 22.05 11.65 21.58
C ALA A 239 22.90 12.92 21.50
N ARG A 240 24.21 12.84 21.79
CA ARG A 240 25.16 13.95 21.64
C ARG A 240 25.38 14.35 20.18
N SER A 241 25.31 13.39 19.25
CA SER A 241 25.48 13.67 17.82
C SER A 241 24.27 14.36 17.18
N GLY A 242 23.09 14.25 17.80
CA GLY A 242 21.81 14.76 17.27
C GLY A 242 21.31 14.01 16.03
N LYS A 243 21.94 12.92 15.61
CA LYS A 243 21.55 12.15 14.42
C LYS A 243 20.65 10.97 14.77
N PRO A 244 19.83 10.51 13.83
CA PRO A 244 19.00 9.32 14.03
C PRO A 244 19.84 8.03 14.15
N LEU A 245 19.23 7.01 14.76
CA LEU A 245 19.81 5.67 14.90
C LEU A 245 18.88 4.59 14.37
N LEU A 246 19.37 3.74 13.47
CA LEU A 246 18.76 2.44 13.18
C LEU A 246 19.51 1.35 13.94
N ILE A 247 18.79 0.48 14.63
CA ILE A 247 19.32 -0.73 15.28
C ILE A 247 18.84 -1.95 14.49
N ILE A 248 19.79 -2.71 13.98
CA ILE A 248 19.55 -4.00 13.31
C ILE A 248 20.11 -5.08 14.23
N ALA A 249 19.25 -5.87 14.87
CA ALA A 249 19.67 -6.93 15.79
C ALA A 249 18.82 -8.19 15.60
N GLU A 250 19.28 -9.34 16.11
CA GLU A 250 18.46 -10.57 16.10
C GLU A 250 17.06 -10.29 16.64
N GLU A 251 16.98 -9.60 17.75
CA GLU A 251 15.75 -9.08 18.36
C GLU A 251 16.08 -7.91 19.28
N VAL A 252 15.17 -6.94 19.37
CA VAL A 252 15.22 -5.90 20.41
C VAL A 252 13.93 -5.98 21.20
N GLU A 253 14.03 -6.26 22.51
CA GLU A 253 12.85 -6.52 23.34
C GLU A 253 13.02 -6.01 24.77
N GLY A 254 11.98 -6.22 25.59
CA GLY A 254 12.01 -5.91 27.02
C GLY A 254 12.32 -4.44 27.32
N GLU A 255 13.24 -4.22 28.27
CA GLU A 255 13.64 -2.89 28.74
C GLU A 255 14.27 -2.05 27.62
N ALA A 256 15.07 -2.66 26.73
CA ALA A 256 15.73 -1.97 25.64
C ALA A 256 14.71 -1.38 24.66
N LEU A 257 13.72 -2.18 24.19
CA LEU A 257 12.70 -1.71 23.29
C LEU A 257 11.82 -0.62 23.92
N ALA A 258 11.37 -0.84 25.17
CA ALA A 258 10.56 0.12 25.90
C ALA A 258 11.25 1.48 26.05
N THR A 259 12.55 1.47 26.38
CA THR A 259 13.32 2.70 26.53
C THR A 259 13.52 3.43 25.20
N LEU A 260 13.78 2.72 24.11
CA LEU A 260 13.87 3.34 22.77
C LEU A 260 12.56 4.02 22.40
N VAL A 261 11.42 3.36 22.61
CA VAL A 261 10.08 3.91 22.34
C VAL A 261 9.81 5.15 23.20
N VAL A 262 10.07 5.09 24.50
CA VAL A 262 9.86 6.24 25.40
C VAL A 262 10.72 7.44 25.01
N ASN A 263 12.00 7.24 24.69
CA ASN A 263 12.88 8.33 24.25
C ASN A 263 12.47 8.90 22.88
N LYS A 264 11.98 8.07 21.97
CA LYS A 264 11.43 8.49 20.69
C LYS A 264 10.20 9.39 20.92
N LEU A 265 9.24 8.95 21.76
CA LEU A 265 8.02 9.71 22.06
C LEU A 265 8.32 11.05 22.77
N ARG A 266 9.38 11.09 23.59
CA ARG A 266 9.85 12.33 24.24
C ARG A 266 10.64 13.25 23.30
N GLY A 267 10.95 12.81 22.08
CA GLY A 267 11.76 13.58 21.14
C GLY A 267 13.25 13.71 21.53
N THR A 268 13.71 12.95 22.52
CA THR A 268 15.12 12.97 22.97
C THR A 268 16.03 12.14 22.09
N LEU A 269 15.49 11.12 21.42
CA LEU A 269 16.22 10.25 20.52
C LEU A 269 15.35 9.88 19.32
N ASN A 270 15.83 10.14 18.11
CA ASN A 270 15.20 9.62 16.91
C ASN A 270 15.80 8.26 16.57
N ALA A 271 15.11 7.18 16.96
CA ALA A 271 15.59 5.82 16.75
C ALA A 271 14.51 4.92 16.17
N CYS A 272 14.96 3.88 15.47
CA CYS A 272 14.14 2.76 15.03
C CYS A 272 14.91 1.45 15.28
N ALA A 273 14.20 0.39 15.60
CA ALA A 273 14.76 -0.95 15.75
C ALA A 273 14.05 -1.93 14.83
N VAL A 274 14.82 -2.77 14.16
CA VAL A 274 14.35 -3.82 13.23
C VAL A 274 15.04 -5.14 13.52
N LYS A 275 14.39 -6.25 13.14
CA LYS A 275 15.04 -7.57 13.21
C LYS A 275 16.09 -7.72 12.11
N ALA A 276 17.18 -8.40 12.43
CA ALA A 276 18.18 -8.80 11.44
C ALA A 276 17.57 -9.76 10.41
N PRO A 277 17.91 -9.62 9.11
CA PRO A 277 17.46 -10.54 8.08
C PRO A 277 18.16 -11.90 8.19
N GLY A 278 17.45 -12.97 7.80
CA GLY A 278 17.99 -14.34 7.80
C GLY A 278 18.05 -14.99 9.18
N PHE A 279 18.63 -16.21 9.23
CA PHE A 279 18.78 -17.03 10.43
C PHE A 279 20.15 -17.72 10.41
N GLY A 280 20.74 -17.97 11.60
CA GLY A 280 22.02 -18.66 11.75
C GLY A 280 23.14 -17.99 10.95
N ASP A 281 23.98 -18.77 10.26
CA ASP A 281 25.13 -18.28 9.48
C ASP A 281 24.73 -17.34 8.34
N ARG A 282 23.51 -17.51 7.79
CA ARG A 282 22.99 -16.57 6.79
C ARG A 282 22.75 -15.19 7.35
N ARG A 283 22.27 -15.11 8.61
CA ARG A 283 22.09 -13.81 9.29
C ARG A 283 23.43 -13.10 9.40
N LYS A 284 24.48 -13.81 9.84
CA LYS A 284 25.84 -13.26 9.94
C LYS A 284 26.31 -12.70 8.60
N ALA A 285 26.17 -13.50 7.55
CA ALA A 285 26.58 -13.12 6.20
C ALA A 285 25.81 -11.90 5.67
N MET A 286 24.51 -11.79 5.95
CA MET A 286 23.70 -10.62 5.58
C MET A 286 24.05 -9.38 6.41
N LEU A 287 24.35 -9.54 7.69
CA LEU A 287 24.82 -8.44 8.53
C LEU A 287 26.18 -7.90 8.07
N GLU A 288 27.08 -8.78 7.59
CA GLU A 288 28.33 -8.37 6.95
C GLU A 288 28.07 -7.59 5.65
N ASP A 289 27.15 -8.06 4.80
CA ASP A 289 26.79 -7.37 3.56
C ASP A 289 26.27 -5.94 3.85
N ILE A 290 25.40 -5.80 4.88
CA ILE A 290 24.93 -4.49 5.35
C ILE A 290 26.09 -3.65 5.90
N GLY A 291 26.99 -4.25 6.68
CA GLY A 291 28.17 -3.58 7.19
C GLY A 291 29.06 -3.01 6.09
N ILE A 292 29.34 -3.80 5.05
CA ILE A 292 30.14 -3.36 3.89
C ILE A 292 29.42 -2.24 3.13
N LEU A 293 28.10 -2.37 2.91
CA LEU A 293 27.30 -1.37 2.22
C LEU A 293 27.28 -0.03 2.95
N THR A 294 27.31 -0.03 4.27
CA THR A 294 27.13 1.17 5.11
C THR A 294 28.44 1.68 5.73
N ALA A 295 29.58 1.07 5.40
CA ALA A 295 30.89 1.28 6.04
C ALA A 295 30.88 1.06 7.56
N GLY A 296 29.96 0.23 8.06
CA GLY A 296 29.85 -0.15 9.46
C GLY A 296 30.47 -1.51 9.75
N LYS A 297 30.61 -1.82 11.03
CA LYS A 297 31.04 -3.14 11.50
C LYS A 297 29.84 -3.92 12.01
N ALA A 298 29.69 -5.16 11.56
CA ALA A 298 28.76 -6.08 12.19
C ALA A 298 29.36 -6.54 13.53
N ILE A 299 28.68 -6.20 14.63
CA ILE A 299 29.09 -6.57 15.99
C ILE A 299 28.66 -8.00 16.24
N MET A 300 29.60 -8.92 16.06
CA MET A 300 29.43 -10.36 16.20
C MET A 300 30.32 -10.90 17.27
N GLU A 301 30.01 -12.09 17.81
CA GLU A 301 30.82 -12.76 18.81
C GLU A 301 32.26 -13.00 18.34
N GLU A 302 32.40 -13.32 17.06
CA GLU A 302 33.70 -13.59 16.41
C GLU A 302 34.59 -12.34 16.30
N THR A 303 33.97 -11.14 16.26
CA THR A 303 34.74 -9.87 16.23
C THR A 303 35.33 -9.49 17.61
N GLY A 304 34.87 -10.13 18.69
CA GLY A 304 35.27 -9.83 20.05
C GLY A 304 34.81 -8.47 20.59
N ILE A 305 34.06 -7.70 19.80
CA ILE A 305 33.54 -6.39 20.20
C ILE A 305 32.26 -6.60 21.01
N LYS A 306 32.25 -6.13 22.25
CA LYS A 306 31.03 -6.08 23.08
C LYS A 306 30.23 -4.84 22.78
N LEU A 307 28.90 -4.92 22.90
CA LEU A 307 27.97 -3.81 22.61
C LEU A 307 28.31 -2.54 23.44
N GLU A 308 28.71 -2.70 24.67
CA GLU A 308 29.14 -1.62 25.59
C GLU A 308 30.36 -0.85 25.08
N GLY A 309 31.23 -1.48 24.28
CA GLY A 309 32.48 -0.91 23.75
C GLY A 309 32.35 -0.28 22.36
N VAL A 310 31.16 -0.29 21.75
CA VAL A 310 30.93 0.22 20.40
C VAL A 310 31.11 1.73 20.37
N GLN A 311 31.88 2.20 19.38
CA GLN A 311 32.09 3.63 19.09
C GLN A 311 31.32 4.08 17.87
N LEU A 312 31.10 5.38 17.70
CA LEU A 312 30.44 5.94 16.50
C LEU A 312 31.13 5.56 15.19
N SER A 313 32.45 5.34 15.23
CA SER A 313 33.25 4.90 14.08
C SER A 313 32.98 3.45 13.66
N ASP A 314 32.36 2.65 14.52
CA ASP A 314 32.00 1.26 14.23
C ASP A 314 30.60 1.15 13.64
N LEU A 315 29.79 2.21 13.76
CA LEU A 315 28.43 2.28 13.24
C LEU A 315 28.43 2.54 11.74
N GLY A 316 27.54 1.85 11.04
CA GLY A 316 27.27 2.12 9.64
C GLY A 316 26.59 3.48 9.44
N ARG A 317 26.61 3.98 8.20
CA ARG A 317 25.96 5.23 7.81
C ARG A 317 25.29 5.08 6.44
N ALA A 318 24.23 5.81 6.24
CA ALA A 318 23.56 5.94 4.94
C ALA A 318 23.01 7.37 4.81
N LYS A 319 22.67 7.77 3.60
CA LYS A 319 22.01 9.05 3.37
C LYS A 319 20.56 9.04 3.88
N ARG A 320 19.84 7.94 3.61
CA ARG A 320 18.47 7.76 4.08
C ARG A 320 18.18 6.29 4.38
N ILE A 321 17.32 6.07 5.37
CA ILE A 321 16.70 4.76 5.63
C ILE A 321 15.19 4.94 5.74
N THR A 322 14.46 4.08 5.05
CA THR A 322 13.00 3.99 5.17
C THR A 322 12.63 2.61 5.70
N VAL A 323 11.80 2.57 6.75
CA VAL A 323 11.32 1.33 7.35
C VAL A 323 9.81 1.35 7.38
N ASP A 324 9.19 0.41 6.68
CA ASP A 324 7.76 0.14 6.77
C ASP A 324 7.47 -1.03 7.74
N LYS A 325 6.25 -1.55 7.76
CA LYS A 325 5.87 -2.67 8.63
C LYS A 325 6.54 -4.00 8.25
N ASP A 326 6.98 -4.14 7.00
CA ASP A 326 7.48 -5.40 6.44
C ASP A 326 8.94 -5.31 5.99
N ASN A 327 9.43 -4.12 5.61
CA ASN A 327 10.70 -3.93 4.94
C ASN A 327 11.56 -2.83 5.56
N THR A 328 12.87 -2.95 5.38
CA THR A 328 13.86 -1.90 5.64
C THR A 328 14.65 -1.64 4.37
N THR A 329 14.65 -0.39 3.91
CA THR A 329 15.38 0.07 2.71
C THR A 329 16.49 1.03 3.11
N ILE A 330 17.72 0.69 2.77
CA ILE A 330 18.92 1.52 2.95
C ILE A 330 19.24 2.16 1.60
N VAL A 331 19.28 3.47 1.56
CA VAL A 331 19.56 4.26 0.34
C VAL A 331 20.85 5.02 0.52
N ASP A 332 21.75 4.91 -0.46
CA ASP A 332 23.03 5.60 -0.51
C ASP A 332 23.88 5.32 0.76
N GLY A 333 24.24 4.04 0.93
CA GLY A 333 25.12 3.59 2.01
C GLY A 333 26.52 4.19 1.87
N ALA A 334 27.17 4.50 2.99
CA ALA A 334 28.50 5.11 3.01
C ALA A 334 29.65 4.13 2.71
N GLY A 335 29.36 2.90 2.27
CA GLY A 335 30.33 1.89 1.88
C GLY A 335 31.17 2.35 0.67
N LYS A 336 32.40 1.91 0.61
CA LYS A 336 33.25 2.21 -0.54
C LYS A 336 32.94 1.26 -1.70
N ASP A 337 32.77 1.77 -2.90
CA ASP A 337 32.51 0.97 -4.12
C ASP A 337 33.47 -0.22 -4.26
N LYS A 338 34.76 0.00 -3.95
CA LYS A 338 35.78 -1.05 -4.02
C LYS A 338 35.46 -2.24 -3.12
N ASP A 339 34.96 -1.98 -1.90
CA ASP A 339 34.67 -3.01 -0.91
C ASP A 339 33.36 -3.74 -1.29
N ILE A 340 32.37 -2.99 -1.78
CA ILE A 340 31.10 -3.54 -2.31
C ILE A 340 31.39 -4.43 -3.52
N GLN A 341 32.16 -3.96 -4.49
CA GLN A 341 32.54 -4.75 -5.66
C GLN A 341 33.39 -5.98 -5.30
N GLY A 342 34.24 -5.86 -4.27
CA GLY A 342 34.97 -7.00 -3.71
C GLY A 342 34.03 -8.07 -3.17
N ARG A 343 32.98 -7.66 -2.41
CA ARG A 343 31.96 -8.57 -1.89
C ARG A 343 31.12 -9.21 -2.99
N ILE A 344 30.73 -8.46 -4.01
CA ILE A 344 30.01 -8.97 -5.19
C ILE A 344 30.83 -10.05 -5.90
N LYS A 345 32.15 -9.85 -6.08
CA LYS A 345 33.01 -10.88 -6.67
C LYS A 345 33.10 -12.14 -5.81
N GLN A 346 33.20 -11.96 -4.49
CA GLN A 346 33.22 -13.08 -3.53
C GLN A 346 31.93 -13.89 -3.62
N LEU A 347 30.76 -13.23 -3.64
CA LEU A 347 29.46 -13.91 -3.80
C LEU A 347 29.36 -14.68 -5.11
N LYS A 348 29.83 -14.11 -6.22
CA LYS A 348 29.86 -14.80 -7.52
C LYS A 348 30.72 -16.06 -7.48
N ALA A 349 31.90 -15.99 -6.88
CA ALA A 349 32.76 -17.16 -6.71
C ALA A 349 32.07 -18.25 -5.89
N GLN A 350 31.42 -17.89 -4.78
CA GLN A 350 30.67 -18.84 -3.94
C GLN A 350 29.49 -19.48 -4.69
N ILE A 351 28.80 -18.74 -5.58
CA ILE A 351 27.72 -19.28 -6.43
C ILE A 351 28.27 -20.33 -7.40
N ASP A 352 29.46 -20.08 -7.97
CA ASP A 352 30.10 -21.01 -8.91
C ASP A 352 30.64 -22.27 -8.22
N GLU A 353 31.10 -22.16 -6.97
CA GLU A 353 31.68 -23.27 -6.20
C GLU A 353 30.63 -24.15 -5.51
N THR A 354 29.44 -23.62 -5.20
CA THR A 354 28.43 -24.38 -4.44
C THR A 354 27.79 -25.47 -5.27
N THR A 355 27.67 -26.66 -4.68
CA THR A 355 26.99 -27.82 -5.26
C THR A 355 25.53 -27.93 -4.84
N SER A 356 25.09 -27.16 -3.86
CA SER A 356 23.72 -27.13 -3.35
C SER A 356 22.89 -26.12 -4.13
N ASP A 357 21.84 -26.58 -4.79
CA ASP A 357 20.90 -25.70 -5.52
C ASP A 357 20.22 -24.68 -4.60
N TYR A 358 19.90 -25.11 -3.36
CA TYR A 358 19.32 -24.22 -2.36
C TYR A 358 20.29 -23.12 -1.90
N ASP A 359 21.55 -23.46 -1.66
CA ASP A 359 22.55 -22.46 -1.27
C ASP A 359 22.90 -21.54 -2.44
N ARG A 360 22.91 -22.07 -3.66
CA ARG A 360 23.06 -21.27 -4.88
C ARG A 360 21.95 -20.22 -5.01
N GLU A 361 20.69 -20.63 -4.81
CA GLU A 361 19.55 -19.71 -4.84
C GLU A 361 19.70 -18.59 -3.79
N LYS A 362 20.07 -18.94 -2.56
CA LYS A 362 20.24 -17.96 -1.48
C LYS A 362 21.45 -17.04 -1.67
N LEU A 363 22.52 -17.50 -2.27
CA LEU A 363 23.65 -16.65 -2.66
C LEU A 363 23.27 -15.71 -3.81
N GLN A 364 22.45 -16.18 -4.76
CA GLN A 364 21.92 -15.35 -5.85
C GLN A 364 21.00 -14.24 -5.32
N GLU A 365 20.13 -14.53 -4.35
CA GLU A 365 19.31 -13.52 -3.68
C GLU A 365 20.18 -12.43 -3.02
N ARG A 366 21.23 -12.82 -2.29
CA ARG A 366 22.16 -11.86 -1.67
C ARG A 366 22.91 -11.03 -2.70
N LEU A 367 23.38 -11.68 -3.77
CA LEU A 367 24.04 -11.00 -4.87
C LEU A 367 23.11 -9.97 -5.53
N ALA A 368 21.85 -10.33 -5.80
CA ALA A 368 20.86 -9.43 -6.38
C ALA A 368 20.60 -8.21 -5.49
N LYS A 369 20.44 -8.42 -4.18
CA LYS A 369 20.24 -7.34 -3.19
C LYS A 369 21.43 -6.38 -3.11
N LEU A 370 22.65 -6.88 -3.20
CA LEU A 370 23.86 -6.05 -3.08
C LEU A 370 24.27 -5.41 -4.42
N ALA A 371 24.12 -6.12 -5.54
CA ALA A 371 24.55 -5.65 -6.87
C ALA A 371 23.50 -4.80 -7.59
N GLY A 372 22.22 -4.92 -7.23
CA GLY A 372 21.11 -4.20 -7.86
C GLY A 372 21.08 -2.70 -7.55
N GLY A 373 21.62 -2.31 -6.39
CA GLY A 373 21.50 -0.95 -5.89
C GLY A 373 20.05 -0.50 -5.66
N VAL A 374 19.85 0.79 -5.55
CA VAL A 374 18.53 1.42 -5.44
C VAL A 374 18.33 2.45 -6.54
N ALA A 375 17.23 2.37 -7.29
CA ALA A 375 16.80 3.45 -8.15
C ALA A 375 15.93 4.42 -7.33
N VAL A 376 16.32 5.67 -7.28
CA VAL A 376 15.58 6.75 -6.60
C VAL A 376 14.90 7.60 -7.66
N ILE A 377 13.59 7.48 -7.81
CA ILE A 377 12.82 8.35 -8.71
C ILE A 377 12.61 9.68 -7.99
N LYS A 378 13.33 10.70 -8.42
CA LYS A 378 13.20 12.06 -7.92
C LYS A 378 12.06 12.77 -8.64
N VAL A 379 10.99 13.09 -7.92
CA VAL A 379 9.80 13.73 -8.48
C VAL A 379 9.92 15.24 -8.36
N GLY A 380 9.85 15.96 -9.50
CA GLY A 380 9.92 17.41 -9.57
C GLY A 380 8.56 18.03 -9.92
N ALA A 381 8.25 19.18 -9.29
CA ALA A 381 7.07 19.99 -9.60
C ALA A 381 7.27 21.46 -9.23
N ALA A 382 6.39 22.35 -9.72
CA ALA A 382 6.48 23.77 -9.46
C ALA A 382 5.95 24.18 -8.07
N THR A 383 5.01 23.44 -7.50
CA THR A 383 4.40 23.72 -6.20
C THR A 383 4.42 22.47 -5.31
N GLU A 384 4.37 22.68 -4.00
CA GLU A 384 4.34 21.57 -3.01
C GLU A 384 3.09 20.68 -3.19
N THR A 385 1.94 21.26 -3.50
CA THR A 385 0.69 20.51 -3.74
C THR A 385 0.82 19.63 -4.98
N GLU A 386 1.36 20.15 -6.09
CA GLU A 386 1.62 19.39 -7.31
C GLU A 386 2.67 18.29 -7.07
N MET A 387 3.70 18.59 -6.28
CA MET A 387 4.75 17.65 -5.90
C MET A 387 4.17 16.43 -5.18
N LYS A 388 3.33 16.65 -4.18
CA LYS A 388 2.69 15.58 -3.40
C LYS A 388 1.76 14.73 -4.27
N GLU A 389 0.95 15.37 -5.14
CA GLU A 389 0.09 14.66 -6.07
C GLU A 389 0.89 13.79 -7.04
N LYS A 390 1.91 14.38 -7.68
CA LYS A 390 2.75 13.68 -8.65
C LYS A 390 3.55 12.54 -8.01
N LYS A 391 4.03 12.72 -6.78
CA LYS A 391 4.72 11.69 -6.01
C LYS A 391 3.81 10.51 -5.73
N ALA A 392 2.60 10.73 -5.22
CA ALA A 392 1.61 9.68 -4.98
C ALA A 392 1.31 8.90 -6.28
N ARG A 393 1.12 9.59 -7.40
CA ARG A 393 0.88 8.98 -8.70
C ARG A 393 2.05 8.13 -9.20
N VAL A 394 3.30 8.55 -8.95
CA VAL A 394 4.49 7.74 -9.27
C VAL A 394 4.57 6.51 -8.39
N GLU A 395 4.22 6.61 -7.11
CA GLU A 395 4.19 5.49 -6.17
C GLU A 395 3.13 4.46 -6.56
N ASP A 396 1.90 4.89 -6.89
CA ASP A 396 0.84 4.00 -7.38
C ASP A 396 1.27 3.27 -8.65
N ALA A 397 1.85 4.00 -9.62
CA ALA A 397 2.35 3.42 -10.86
C ALA A 397 3.49 2.41 -10.63
N LEU A 398 4.36 2.66 -9.66
CA LEU A 398 5.42 1.73 -9.27
C LEU A 398 4.84 0.44 -8.65
N HIS A 399 3.86 0.56 -7.77
CA HIS A 399 3.19 -0.58 -7.14
C HIS A 399 2.44 -1.42 -8.18
N ALA A 400 1.67 -0.79 -9.07
CA ALA A 400 0.97 -1.46 -10.16
C ALA A 400 1.94 -2.20 -11.08
N THR A 401 3.09 -1.60 -11.38
CA THR A 401 4.11 -2.20 -12.23
C THR A 401 4.75 -3.44 -11.56
N ARG A 402 5.04 -3.38 -10.26
CA ARG A 402 5.49 -4.55 -9.49
C ARG A 402 4.45 -5.66 -9.48
N ALA A 403 3.19 -5.32 -9.21
CA ALA A 403 2.09 -6.28 -9.23
C ALA A 403 1.93 -6.97 -10.61
N ALA A 404 2.16 -6.23 -11.70
CA ALA A 404 2.15 -6.77 -13.05
C ALA A 404 3.33 -7.73 -13.32
N VAL A 405 4.52 -7.41 -12.82
CA VAL A 405 5.69 -8.31 -12.94
C VAL A 405 5.48 -9.60 -12.15
N GLU A 406 4.81 -9.55 -11.00
CA GLU A 406 4.55 -10.71 -10.15
C GLU A 406 3.52 -11.68 -10.76
N GLU A 407 2.38 -11.18 -11.24
CA GLU A 407 1.25 -12.04 -11.65
C GLU A 407 0.79 -11.83 -13.10
N GLY A 408 1.49 -11.01 -13.87
CA GLY A 408 1.11 -10.71 -15.24
C GLY A 408 0.05 -9.62 -15.36
N ILE A 409 -0.45 -9.46 -16.59
CA ILE A 409 -1.43 -8.44 -16.97
C ILE A 409 -2.69 -9.05 -17.57
N VAL A 410 -3.79 -8.32 -17.48
CA VAL A 410 -5.07 -8.60 -18.12
C VAL A 410 -5.53 -7.37 -18.92
N PRO A 411 -6.53 -7.51 -19.82
CA PRO A 411 -7.16 -6.36 -20.46
C PRO A 411 -7.71 -5.39 -19.42
N GLY A 412 -7.36 -4.12 -19.54
CA GLY A 412 -7.77 -3.06 -18.60
C GLY A 412 -9.19 -2.55 -18.82
N GLY A 413 -9.48 -1.34 -18.33
CA GLY A 413 -10.76 -0.68 -18.53
C GLY A 413 -11.97 -1.42 -17.92
N GLY A 414 -11.76 -2.35 -16.98
CA GLY A 414 -12.78 -3.19 -16.37
C GLY A 414 -13.20 -4.40 -17.24
N VAL A 415 -12.56 -4.62 -18.39
CA VAL A 415 -12.89 -5.72 -19.31
C VAL A 415 -12.60 -7.08 -18.69
N ALA A 416 -11.49 -7.26 -17.98
CA ALA A 416 -11.16 -8.54 -17.33
C ALA A 416 -12.26 -9.01 -16.37
N LEU A 417 -12.80 -8.10 -15.53
CA LEU A 417 -13.92 -8.40 -14.64
C LEU A 417 -15.23 -8.69 -15.41
N LEU A 418 -15.47 -7.97 -16.50
CA LEU A 418 -16.63 -8.22 -17.35
C LEU A 418 -16.55 -9.62 -18.00
N ARG A 419 -15.37 -10.06 -18.46
CA ARG A 419 -15.16 -11.42 -18.98
C ARG A 419 -15.36 -12.48 -17.91
N ALA A 420 -14.87 -12.26 -16.70
CA ALA A 420 -15.13 -13.12 -15.56
C ALA A 420 -16.64 -13.20 -15.23
N ALA A 421 -17.37 -12.10 -15.32
CA ALA A 421 -18.83 -12.07 -15.15
C ALA A 421 -19.56 -12.92 -16.21
N VAL A 422 -19.07 -12.94 -17.46
CA VAL A 422 -19.63 -13.79 -18.53
C VAL A 422 -19.44 -15.28 -18.18
N ALA A 423 -18.28 -15.67 -17.67
CA ALA A 423 -18.01 -17.05 -17.26
C ALA A 423 -18.91 -17.52 -16.10
N LEU A 424 -19.34 -16.60 -15.21
CA LEU A 424 -20.28 -16.91 -14.14
C LEU A 424 -21.72 -17.21 -14.59
N LYS A 425 -22.08 -16.95 -15.86
CA LYS A 425 -23.44 -17.23 -16.38
C LYS A 425 -23.82 -18.71 -16.31
N ASP A 426 -22.84 -19.59 -16.47
CA ASP A 426 -23.07 -21.03 -16.48
C ASP A 426 -22.97 -21.67 -15.08
N MET A 427 -22.60 -20.87 -14.07
CA MET A 427 -22.51 -21.32 -12.69
C MET A 427 -23.92 -21.42 -12.08
N LYS A 428 -24.32 -22.66 -11.76
CA LYS A 428 -25.63 -22.96 -11.14
C LYS A 428 -25.41 -23.46 -9.71
N LEU A 429 -26.02 -22.80 -8.76
CA LEU A 429 -26.08 -23.18 -7.36
C LEU A 429 -27.54 -23.29 -6.91
N ASP A 430 -27.79 -23.94 -5.78
CA ASP A 430 -29.13 -24.15 -5.27
C ASP A 430 -29.62 -22.96 -4.40
N GLY A 431 -30.92 -22.64 -4.54
CA GLY A 431 -31.61 -21.67 -3.68
C GLY A 431 -30.95 -20.29 -3.65
N ASP A 432 -30.82 -19.74 -2.44
CA ASP A 432 -30.31 -18.37 -2.24
C ASP A 432 -28.80 -18.21 -2.53
N GLU A 433 -28.05 -19.31 -2.65
CA GLU A 433 -26.65 -19.25 -3.08
C GLU A 433 -26.55 -18.74 -4.52
N GLN A 434 -27.51 -19.08 -5.38
CA GLN A 434 -27.57 -18.55 -6.76
C GLN A 434 -27.75 -17.03 -6.80
N ILE A 435 -28.44 -16.46 -5.80
CA ILE A 435 -28.56 -15.00 -5.68
C ILE A 435 -27.18 -14.39 -5.47
N GLY A 436 -26.32 -15.01 -4.64
CA GLY A 436 -24.96 -14.58 -4.43
C GLY A 436 -24.12 -14.56 -5.71
N VAL A 437 -24.25 -15.59 -6.56
CA VAL A 437 -23.60 -15.63 -7.88
C VAL A 437 -24.07 -14.47 -8.78
N ASN A 438 -25.37 -14.22 -8.82
CA ASN A 438 -25.93 -13.14 -9.63
C ASN A 438 -25.49 -11.74 -9.15
N ILE A 439 -25.33 -11.55 -7.84
CA ILE A 439 -24.81 -10.32 -7.23
C ILE A 439 -23.38 -10.08 -7.71
N VAL A 440 -22.48 -11.07 -7.59
CA VAL A 440 -21.07 -10.94 -8.02
C VAL A 440 -20.99 -10.68 -9.53
N ARG A 441 -21.75 -11.43 -10.33
CA ARG A 441 -21.80 -11.24 -11.78
C ARG A 441 -22.14 -9.80 -12.14
N ARG A 442 -23.17 -9.22 -11.51
CA ARG A 442 -23.58 -7.84 -11.76
C ARG A 442 -22.56 -6.84 -11.23
N ALA A 443 -21.99 -7.09 -10.06
CA ALA A 443 -20.96 -6.22 -9.47
C ALA A 443 -19.72 -6.11 -10.37
N CYS A 444 -19.31 -7.19 -11.04
CA CYS A 444 -18.19 -7.18 -11.99
C CYS A 444 -18.41 -6.27 -13.22
N GLU A 445 -19.63 -5.85 -13.51
CA GLU A 445 -19.93 -4.87 -14.55
C GLU A 445 -19.75 -3.41 -14.08
N GLU A 446 -19.77 -3.14 -12.77
CA GLU A 446 -19.78 -1.77 -12.26
C GLU A 446 -18.48 -0.98 -12.51
N PRO A 447 -17.25 -1.58 -12.46
CA PRO A 447 -16.03 -0.83 -12.78
C PRO A 447 -16.03 -0.26 -14.21
N ILE A 448 -16.32 -1.07 -15.24
CA ILE A 448 -16.40 -0.56 -16.61
C ILE A 448 -17.55 0.45 -16.77
N ARG A 449 -18.69 0.22 -16.11
CA ARG A 449 -19.83 1.13 -16.09
C ARG A 449 -19.44 2.50 -15.54
N GLN A 450 -18.68 2.54 -14.46
CA GLN A 450 -18.21 3.77 -13.84
C GLN A 450 -17.13 4.48 -14.69
N ILE A 451 -16.19 3.75 -15.28
CA ILE A 451 -15.17 4.34 -16.19
C ILE A 451 -15.87 5.05 -17.37
N VAL A 452 -16.84 4.38 -17.95
CA VAL A 452 -17.62 4.90 -19.10
C VAL A 452 -18.49 6.10 -18.68
N ALA A 453 -19.13 6.04 -17.51
CA ALA A 453 -19.91 7.16 -16.99
C ALA A 453 -19.03 8.40 -16.72
N ASN A 454 -17.82 8.21 -16.18
CA ASN A 454 -16.86 9.29 -15.98
C ASN A 454 -16.36 9.88 -17.31
N SER A 455 -16.43 9.12 -18.42
CA SER A 455 -16.12 9.64 -19.78
C SER A 455 -17.30 10.37 -20.44
N GLY A 456 -18.48 10.33 -19.83
CA GLY A 456 -19.69 10.97 -20.37
C GLY A 456 -20.48 10.10 -21.35
N THR A 457 -20.19 8.78 -21.40
CA THR A 457 -20.85 7.82 -22.29
C THR A 457 -21.76 6.87 -21.48
N GLU A 458 -22.75 6.26 -22.13
CA GLU A 458 -23.71 5.34 -21.48
C GLU A 458 -23.11 3.94 -21.31
N GLY A 459 -22.91 3.52 -20.05
CA GLY A 459 -22.25 2.26 -19.70
C GLY A 459 -22.96 1.01 -20.21
N ALA A 460 -24.31 1.01 -20.28
CA ALA A 460 -25.06 -0.15 -20.75
C ALA A 460 -24.79 -0.46 -22.22
N ILE A 461 -24.67 0.58 -23.07
CA ILE A 461 -24.35 0.43 -24.48
C ILE A 461 -22.96 -0.16 -24.68
N VAL A 462 -21.98 0.36 -23.94
CA VAL A 462 -20.60 -0.10 -24.03
C VAL A 462 -20.48 -1.55 -23.57
N ILE A 463 -21.08 -1.93 -22.44
CA ILE A 463 -21.07 -3.30 -21.94
C ILE A 463 -21.70 -4.26 -22.95
N GLY A 464 -22.87 -3.89 -23.51
CA GLY A 464 -23.52 -4.69 -24.53
C GLY A 464 -22.60 -4.99 -25.72
N LYS A 465 -21.99 -3.95 -26.28
CA LYS A 465 -21.06 -4.08 -27.42
C LYS A 465 -19.80 -4.86 -27.11
N VAL A 466 -19.23 -4.70 -25.91
CA VAL A 466 -18.06 -5.49 -25.49
C VAL A 466 -18.42 -6.95 -25.29
N CYS A 467 -19.61 -7.27 -24.74
CA CYS A 467 -20.08 -8.64 -24.55
C CYS A 467 -20.45 -9.37 -25.87
N GLU A 468 -20.75 -8.67 -26.95
CA GLU A 468 -20.98 -9.26 -28.27
C GLU A 468 -19.72 -9.81 -28.91
N SER A 469 -18.54 -9.28 -28.55
CA SER A 469 -17.25 -9.76 -29.05
C SER A 469 -16.78 -11.00 -28.29
N THR A 470 -16.32 -12.00 -29.02
CA THR A 470 -15.68 -13.21 -28.48
C THR A 470 -14.19 -13.02 -28.17
N ASP A 471 -13.57 -11.95 -28.67
CA ASP A 471 -12.17 -11.62 -28.35
C ASP A 471 -12.07 -11.15 -26.89
N PRO A 472 -11.28 -11.83 -26.04
CA PRO A 472 -11.13 -11.48 -24.64
C PRO A 472 -10.48 -10.09 -24.42
N ASN A 473 -9.69 -9.61 -25.37
CA ASN A 473 -8.99 -8.32 -25.27
C ASN A 473 -9.82 -7.15 -25.80
N PHE A 474 -10.91 -7.42 -26.54
CA PHE A 474 -11.74 -6.37 -27.10
C PHE A 474 -12.47 -5.60 -26.01
N GLY A 475 -12.34 -4.28 -26.01
CA GLY A 475 -12.94 -3.39 -25.03
C GLY A 475 -13.11 -1.95 -25.53
N PHE A 476 -13.53 -1.08 -24.62
CA PHE A 476 -13.71 0.35 -24.88
C PHE A 476 -12.58 1.14 -24.23
N ASN A 477 -11.80 1.84 -25.02
CA ASN A 477 -10.78 2.77 -24.55
C ASN A 477 -11.46 4.12 -24.23
N ALA A 478 -11.68 4.39 -22.95
CA ALA A 478 -12.34 5.61 -22.47
C ALA A 478 -11.47 6.88 -22.65
N GLN A 479 -10.17 6.74 -22.93
CA GLN A 479 -9.29 7.86 -23.26
C GLN A 479 -9.60 8.43 -24.65
N THR A 480 -9.76 7.54 -25.63
CA THR A 480 -9.93 7.86 -27.06
C THR A 480 -11.37 7.73 -27.56
N ASP A 481 -12.28 7.22 -26.72
CA ASP A 481 -13.67 6.89 -27.02
C ASP A 481 -13.81 5.88 -28.18
N THR A 482 -12.88 4.91 -28.29
CA THR A 482 -12.83 3.91 -29.36
C THR A 482 -12.96 2.49 -28.82
N TYR A 483 -13.44 1.57 -29.68
CA TYR A 483 -13.45 0.13 -29.40
C TYR A 483 -12.28 -0.53 -30.11
N GLU A 484 -11.45 -1.24 -29.37
CA GLU A 484 -10.21 -1.81 -29.88
C GLU A 484 -9.70 -2.98 -29.03
N ASP A 485 -8.62 -3.66 -29.46
CA ASP A 485 -7.86 -4.57 -28.61
C ASP A 485 -7.09 -3.75 -27.56
N LEU A 486 -7.56 -3.83 -26.31
CA LEU A 486 -7.00 -3.06 -25.21
C LEU A 486 -5.56 -3.48 -24.84
N VAL A 487 -5.22 -4.76 -25.05
CA VAL A 487 -3.85 -5.24 -24.80
C VAL A 487 -2.89 -4.68 -25.85
N ALA A 488 -3.31 -4.67 -27.11
CA ALA A 488 -2.51 -4.10 -28.20
C ALA A 488 -2.35 -2.57 -28.07
N SER A 489 -3.39 -1.88 -27.61
CA SER A 489 -3.34 -0.42 -27.38
C SER A 489 -2.65 -0.01 -26.06
N GLY A 490 -2.23 -0.99 -25.23
CA GLY A 490 -1.56 -0.73 -23.96
C GLY A 490 -2.47 -0.37 -22.79
N VAL A 491 -3.79 -0.54 -22.94
CA VAL A 491 -4.77 -0.38 -21.85
C VAL A 491 -4.87 -1.68 -21.08
N ILE A 492 -3.97 -1.87 -20.12
CA ILE A 492 -3.77 -3.11 -19.40
C ILE A 492 -3.74 -2.88 -17.88
N ASP A 493 -4.27 -3.83 -17.13
CA ASP A 493 -4.29 -3.81 -15.66
C ASP A 493 -3.46 -4.99 -15.11
N PRO A 494 -2.80 -4.84 -13.93
CA PRO A 494 -2.17 -5.96 -13.27
C PRO A 494 -3.19 -6.99 -12.81
N THR A 495 -2.93 -8.27 -13.07
CA THR A 495 -3.79 -9.39 -12.65
C THR A 495 -4.00 -9.38 -11.13
N LYS A 496 -2.91 -9.18 -10.36
CA LYS A 496 -2.93 -9.10 -8.90
C LYS A 496 -3.88 -8.01 -8.39
N VAL A 497 -3.83 -6.81 -9.00
CA VAL A 497 -4.69 -5.68 -8.64
C VAL A 497 -6.16 -6.02 -8.87
N THR A 498 -6.50 -6.51 -10.07
CA THR A 498 -7.88 -6.81 -10.46
C THR A 498 -8.51 -7.89 -9.57
N ARG A 499 -7.79 -9.01 -9.31
CA ARG A 499 -8.32 -10.09 -8.47
C ARG A 499 -8.42 -9.70 -6.99
N THR A 500 -7.42 -8.97 -6.47
CA THR A 500 -7.40 -8.54 -5.06
C THR A 500 -8.53 -7.56 -4.76
N ALA A 501 -8.80 -6.63 -5.69
CA ALA A 501 -9.92 -5.72 -5.57
C ALA A 501 -11.26 -6.45 -5.43
N LEU A 502 -11.50 -7.49 -6.25
CA LEU A 502 -12.72 -8.29 -6.17
C LEU A 502 -12.80 -9.11 -4.86
N GLN A 503 -11.70 -9.73 -4.44
CA GLN A 503 -11.63 -10.56 -3.24
C GLN A 503 -11.87 -9.73 -1.97
N ASN A 504 -11.19 -8.59 -1.82
CA ASN A 504 -11.34 -7.72 -0.66
C ASN A 504 -12.74 -7.08 -0.59
N ALA A 505 -13.26 -6.63 -1.73
CA ALA A 505 -14.61 -6.10 -1.83
C ALA A 505 -15.66 -7.11 -1.38
N ALA A 506 -15.59 -8.34 -1.89
CA ALA A 506 -16.52 -9.40 -1.55
C ALA A 506 -16.41 -9.86 -0.10
N SER A 507 -15.19 -9.94 0.43
CA SER A 507 -14.94 -10.32 1.83
C SER A 507 -15.70 -9.40 2.80
N ILE A 508 -15.47 -8.10 2.70
CA ILE A 508 -16.12 -7.12 3.59
C ILE A 508 -17.61 -6.97 3.29
N ALA A 509 -18.01 -6.90 2.01
CA ALA A 509 -19.43 -6.77 1.65
C ALA A 509 -20.26 -7.95 2.14
N SER A 510 -19.74 -9.17 2.06
CA SER A 510 -20.44 -10.37 2.55
C SER A 510 -20.56 -10.40 4.08
N LEU A 511 -19.55 -9.88 4.82
CA LEU A 511 -19.64 -9.71 6.26
C LEU A 511 -20.71 -8.67 6.65
N MET A 512 -20.74 -7.54 5.95
CA MET A 512 -21.78 -6.52 6.16
C MET A 512 -23.19 -7.06 5.91
N LEU A 513 -23.38 -7.92 4.91
CA LEU A 513 -24.67 -8.55 4.60
C LEU A 513 -25.19 -9.47 5.71
N THR A 514 -24.29 -10.13 6.43
CA THR A 514 -24.63 -11.03 7.53
C THR A 514 -24.80 -10.32 8.87
N THR A 515 -24.61 -9.00 8.91
CA THR A 515 -24.78 -8.20 10.14
C THR A 515 -26.25 -8.01 10.46
N GLU A 516 -26.65 -8.34 11.70
CA GLU A 516 -28.01 -8.20 12.21
C GLU A 516 -28.14 -7.04 13.20
N ALA A 517 -27.09 -6.70 13.93
CA ALA A 517 -27.11 -5.63 14.92
C ALA A 517 -25.87 -4.74 14.83
N MET A 518 -26.06 -3.44 15.04
CA MET A 518 -25.00 -2.45 15.18
C MET A 518 -25.05 -1.86 16.60
N ILE A 519 -23.88 -1.70 17.20
CA ILE A 519 -23.73 -1.11 18.54
C ILE A 519 -22.81 0.11 18.41
N ALA A 520 -23.36 1.30 18.62
CA ALA A 520 -22.64 2.56 18.54
C ALA A 520 -22.74 3.38 19.83
N GLU A 521 -21.79 4.25 20.08
CA GLU A 521 -21.88 5.22 21.17
C GLU A 521 -22.94 6.28 20.86
N ILE A 522 -23.69 6.68 21.88
CA ILE A 522 -24.64 7.80 21.75
C ILE A 522 -23.81 9.08 21.84
N PRO A 523 -23.85 9.97 20.81
CA PRO A 523 -23.14 11.24 20.87
C PRO A 523 -23.61 12.07 22.07
N GLU A 524 -22.68 12.45 22.95
CA GLU A 524 -22.99 13.37 24.03
C GLU A 524 -23.33 14.74 23.42
N LYS A 525 -24.52 15.26 23.72
CA LYS A 525 -24.83 16.67 23.46
C LYS A 525 -23.86 17.50 24.29
N LYS A 526 -22.86 18.11 23.66
CA LYS A 526 -22.07 19.15 24.35
C LYS A 526 -23.06 20.14 24.96
N PRO A 527 -23.03 20.39 26.29
CA PRO A 527 -23.87 21.41 26.88
C PRO A 527 -23.59 22.71 26.13
N ALA A 528 -24.64 23.38 25.65
CA ALA A 528 -24.51 24.71 25.10
C ALA A 528 -23.81 25.55 26.18
N MET A 529 -22.66 26.14 25.86
CA MET A 529 -22.05 27.14 26.70
C MET A 529 -23.10 28.24 26.90
N GLY A 530 -23.71 28.28 28.10
CA GLY A 530 -24.64 29.30 28.48
C GLY A 530 -23.93 30.65 28.35
N GLY A 531 -24.48 31.49 27.50
CA GLY A 531 -24.01 32.85 27.36
C GLY A 531 -24.03 33.49 28.75
N GLY A 532 -22.85 33.82 29.26
CA GLY A 532 -22.71 34.63 30.46
C GLY A 532 -23.37 35.99 30.20
N GLY A 533 -24.48 36.23 30.89
CA GLY A 533 -25.08 37.54 30.92
C GLY A 533 -24.09 38.58 31.51
N PRO A 534 -24.20 39.85 31.16
CA PRO A 534 -23.30 40.88 31.64
C PRO A 534 -23.49 41.01 33.16
N GLY A 535 -22.44 40.66 33.92
CA GLY A 535 -22.38 40.90 35.35
C GLY A 535 -22.37 42.41 35.61
N HIS A 536 -23.38 42.88 36.32
CA HIS A 536 -23.34 44.19 36.96
C HIS A 536 -22.16 44.18 37.94
N GLY A 537 -21.18 45.00 37.67
CA GLY A 537 -20.15 45.35 38.63
C GLY A 537 -20.76 46.21 39.79
N PRO A 538 -20.28 46.05 41.03
CA PRO A 538 -20.73 46.91 42.13
C PRO A 538 -20.19 48.31 41.93
N GLU A 539 -21.10 49.29 41.96
CA GLU A 539 -20.78 50.70 42.19
C GLU A 539 -19.97 50.81 43.48
N MET A 540 -18.79 51.35 43.42
CA MET A 540 -18.09 51.92 44.56
C MET A 540 -18.31 53.42 44.54
N ASP A 541 -19.15 53.91 45.49
CA ASP A 541 -19.10 55.29 45.98
C ASP A 541 -17.76 55.53 46.68
N TYR A 542 -17.04 56.53 46.21
CA TYR A 542 -16.29 57.63 46.79
C TYR A 542 -15.29 58.16 45.78
#